data_890e50b869da35f52928674a381a7690
#
_entry.id   890e50b869da35f52928674a381a7690
#
_cell.length_a   1.000
_cell.length_b   1.000
_cell.length_c   1.000
_cell.angle_alpha   90.00
_cell.angle_beta   90.00
_cell.angle_gamma   90.00
#
_symmetry.space_group_name_H-M   'P 1'
#
loop_
_entity.id
_entity.type
_entity.pdbx_description
1 polymer ?
#
loop_
_entity_poly.entity_id
_entity_poly.type
_entity_poly.pdbx_seq_one_letter_code
_entity_poly.pdbx_strand_id
1 'polypeptide(L)'
;MNNPNKKRLRRTMMFLNAQKPGLIKDPYIYKADSLMLDLEDAVAENQKDVARFSLYHALKTVDYRGAERVVRINGLDTPYWREDIRACVAGGCDSIRIPKTEHAEDVHRVAQAIAEDEKTYGRPEGEVLIIAALESARGVMNALEICESDELLFGIALSGGDYTKDLQTHITGTGIELMGARQQMIIAARAAGVQCFDTVYTDLKDMDGFRKDVENIHLMGFDGKSIINPRQIPIVHEIFTPTQKDIIFAEKVVKEIDSKKALGIGVFTVDGKMIDIAFYDGAKRTIDLAKASGVYKGDL
;
A
#
# COMPACT_ATOMS: atom_id res chain seq x y z
N MET A 1 9.81 14.62 -8.02
CA MET A 1 9.41 15.49 -6.86
C MET A 1 9.55 14.74 -5.54
N ASN A 2 10.01 15.39 -4.50
CA ASN A 2 10.21 14.71 -3.19
C ASN A 2 8.92 14.81 -2.35
N ASN A 3 7.88 14.04 -2.71
CA ASN A 3 6.63 14.00 -1.95
C ASN A 3 6.83 13.09 -0.72
N PRO A 4 6.77 13.63 0.51
CA PRO A 4 7.01 12.86 1.74
C PRO A 4 6.00 11.73 1.94
N ASN A 5 4.80 11.83 1.34
CA ASN A 5 3.77 10.82 1.42
C ASN A 5 4.11 9.53 0.65
N LYS A 6 5.08 9.52 -0.27
CA LYS A 6 5.53 8.29 -0.94
C LYS A 6 6.00 7.22 0.04
N LYS A 7 6.69 7.61 1.11
CA LYS A 7 7.25 6.70 2.13
C LYS A 7 6.39 6.57 3.38
N ARG A 8 5.12 6.93 3.29
CA ARG A 8 4.18 6.81 4.41
C ARG A 8 4.05 5.36 4.85
N LEU A 9 3.81 5.14 6.16
CA LEU A 9 3.49 3.83 6.72
C LEU A 9 2.10 3.38 6.24
N ARG A 10 2.01 2.18 5.64
CA ARG A 10 0.78 1.61 5.07
C ARG A 10 0.68 0.11 5.34
N ARG A 11 0.65 -0.29 6.61
CA ARG A 11 0.49 -1.71 7.01
C ARG A 11 -0.88 -2.26 6.61
N THR A 12 -1.92 -1.43 6.71
CA THR A 12 -3.31 -1.80 6.42
C THR A 12 -3.95 -0.83 5.44
N MET A 13 -4.55 -1.37 4.37
CA MET A 13 -5.41 -0.66 3.42
C MET A 13 -6.83 -1.22 3.55
N MET A 14 -7.72 -0.53 4.28
CA MET A 14 -9.07 -1.01 4.57
C MET A 14 -10.06 -0.59 3.50
N PHE A 15 -10.62 -1.57 2.78
CA PHE A 15 -11.66 -1.34 1.77
C PHE A 15 -13.00 -0.92 2.38
N LEU A 16 -13.58 0.12 1.81
CA LEU A 16 -14.85 0.73 2.21
C LEU A 16 -15.68 1.06 0.98
N ASN A 17 -16.87 0.52 0.89
CA ASN A 17 -17.80 0.82 -0.21
C ASN A 17 -18.25 2.29 -0.13
N ALA A 18 -17.86 3.11 -1.13
CA ALA A 18 -18.18 4.55 -1.18
C ALA A 18 -19.68 4.84 -1.42
N GLN A 19 -20.44 3.87 -1.91
CA GLN A 19 -21.92 3.98 -2.03
C GLN A 19 -22.63 4.04 -0.66
N LYS A 20 -21.94 3.61 0.43
CA LYS A 20 -22.53 3.51 1.75
C LYS A 20 -21.99 4.62 2.68
N PRO A 21 -22.71 5.76 2.83
CA PRO A 21 -22.25 6.88 3.66
C PRO A 21 -21.90 6.48 5.09
N GLY A 22 -22.60 5.49 5.66
CA GLY A 22 -22.31 4.95 6.98
C GLY A 22 -20.93 4.32 7.14
N LEU A 23 -20.28 3.90 6.05
CA LEU A 23 -18.92 3.34 6.08
C LEU A 23 -17.84 4.41 5.88
N ILE A 24 -18.16 5.52 5.22
CA ILE A 24 -17.16 6.54 4.84
C ILE A 24 -17.18 7.79 5.73
N LYS A 25 -18.16 7.93 6.63
CA LYS A 25 -18.29 9.11 7.50
C LYS A 25 -17.29 9.16 8.68
N ASP A 26 -16.91 8.01 9.23
CA ASP A 26 -16.08 7.91 10.45
C ASP A 26 -15.15 6.67 10.51
N PRO A 27 -14.59 6.20 9.38
CA PRO A 27 -13.79 4.97 9.36
C PRO A 27 -12.44 5.09 10.08
N TYR A 28 -11.99 6.29 10.39
CA TYR A 28 -10.79 6.55 11.19
C TYR A 28 -10.85 5.91 12.59
N ILE A 29 -12.05 5.60 13.10
CA ILE A 29 -12.23 4.93 14.41
C ILE A 29 -11.56 3.55 14.45
N TYR A 30 -11.42 2.89 13.31
CA TYR A 30 -10.78 1.58 13.20
C TYR A 30 -9.24 1.64 13.19
N LYS A 31 -8.65 2.83 12.97
CA LYS A 31 -7.20 3.06 12.99
C LYS A 31 -6.43 2.27 11.92
N ALA A 32 -7.02 2.03 10.75
CA ALA A 32 -6.27 1.59 9.58
C ALA A 32 -5.29 2.70 9.15
N ASP A 33 -4.12 2.33 8.63
CA ASP A 33 -3.15 3.31 8.14
C ASP A 33 -3.67 4.01 6.87
N SER A 34 -4.36 3.27 5.98
CA SER A 34 -5.01 3.79 4.77
C SER A 34 -6.46 3.31 4.66
N LEU A 35 -7.32 4.19 4.22
CA LEU A 35 -8.72 3.94 3.93
C LEU A 35 -8.91 3.87 2.42
N MET A 36 -9.26 2.68 1.90
CA MET A 36 -9.51 2.42 0.49
C MET A 36 -10.99 2.68 0.18
N LEU A 37 -11.29 3.89 -0.27
CA LEU A 37 -12.65 4.33 -0.62
C LEU A 37 -12.96 3.86 -2.04
N ASP A 38 -13.87 2.89 -2.16
CA ASP A 38 -14.04 2.11 -3.38
C ASP A 38 -15.22 2.61 -4.24
N LEU A 39 -14.92 2.98 -5.49
CA LEU A 39 -15.90 3.35 -6.52
C LEU A 39 -16.12 2.25 -7.57
N GLU A 40 -15.29 1.17 -7.52
CA GLU A 40 -15.32 0.12 -8.53
C GLU A 40 -16.28 -1.02 -8.15
N ASP A 41 -15.79 -2.24 -7.95
CA ASP A 41 -16.58 -3.47 -7.82
C ASP A 41 -17.59 -3.47 -6.66
N ALA A 42 -17.28 -2.77 -5.57
CA ALA A 42 -18.22 -2.67 -4.46
C ALA A 42 -19.45 -1.81 -4.76
N VAL A 43 -19.47 -1.07 -5.88
CA VAL A 43 -20.53 -0.13 -6.27
C VAL A 43 -21.28 -0.64 -7.49
N ALA A 44 -22.60 -0.79 -7.38
CA ALA A 44 -23.43 -1.22 -8.49
C ALA A 44 -23.37 -0.21 -9.66
N GLU A 45 -23.48 -0.70 -10.90
CA GLU A 45 -23.33 0.08 -12.12
C GLU A 45 -24.24 1.33 -12.14
N ASN A 46 -25.49 1.16 -11.77
CA ASN A 46 -26.49 2.24 -11.71
C ASN A 46 -26.33 3.19 -10.50
N GLN A 47 -25.29 3.01 -9.69
CA GLN A 47 -25.01 3.82 -8.50
C GLN A 47 -23.65 4.52 -8.55
N LYS A 48 -22.92 4.40 -9.67
CA LYS A 48 -21.58 4.98 -9.83
C LYS A 48 -21.59 6.49 -9.57
N ASP A 49 -22.54 7.23 -10.14
CA ASP A 49 -22.65 8.68 -9.96
C ASP A 49 -23.01 9.08 -8.53
N VAL A 50 -23.90 8.32 -7.89
CA VAL A 50 -24.32 8.56 -6.50
C VAL A 50 -23.14 8.30 -5.54
N ALA A 51 -22.39 7.24 -5.77
CA ALA A 51 -21.20 6.92 -4.98
C ALA A 51 -20.10 7.99 -5.12
N ARG A 52 -19.85 8.45 -6.36
CA ARG A 52 -18.93 9.55 -6.65
C ARG A 52 -19.32 10.84 -5.95
N PHE A 53 -20.60 11.22 -6.04
CA PHE A 53 -21.14 12.39 -5.35
C PHE A 53 -20.96 12.29 -3.83
N SER A 54 -21.36 11.18 -3.23
CA SER A 54 -21.21 10.93 -1.79
C SER A 54 -19.76 10.99 -1.36
N LEU A 55 -18.86 10.38 -2.12
CA LEU A 55 -17.44 10.36 -1.84
C LEU A 55 -16.82 11.77 -1.92
N TYR A 56 -17.12 12.55 -2.95
CA TYR A 56 -16.68 13.93 -3.06
C TYR A 56 -17.02 14.74 -1.81
N HIS A 57 -18.27 14.67 -1.37
CA HIS A 57 -18.72 15.39 -0.18
C HIS A 57 -18.07 14.87 1.10
N ALA A 58 -17.88 13.56 1.24
CA ALA A 58 -17.19 12.98 2.37
C ALA A 58 -15.72 13.46 2.44
N LEU A 59 -15.00 13.44 1.33
CA LEU A 59 -13.62 13.93 1.25
C LEU A 59 -13.48 15.41 1.63
N LYS A 60 -14.49 16.24 1.28
CA LYS A 60 -14.54 17.68 1.60
C LYS A 60 -14.87 17.99 3.06
N THR A 61 -15.69 17.17 3.71
CA THR A 61 -16.32 17.54 4.97
C THR A 61 -15.92 16.70 6.18
N VAL A 62 -15.43 15.46 5.95
CA VAL A 62 -15.03 14.57 7.02
C VAL A 62 -13.57 14.80 7.37
N ASP A 63 -13.29 15.06 8.64
CA ASP A 63 -11.91 14.97 9.17
C ASP A 63 -11.56 13.49 9.41
N TYR A 64 -10.76 12.92 8.53
CA TYR A 64 -10.27 11.54 8.62
C TYR A 64 -9.11 11.37 9.61
N ARG A 65 -8.78 12.40 10.41
CA ARG A 65 -7.80 12.36 11.52
C ARG A 65 -6.44 11.81 11.11
N GLY A 66 -5.98 12.19 9.93
CA GLY A 66 -4.68 11.80 9.40
C GLY A 66 -4.62 10.40 8.80
N ALA A 67 -5.71 9.62 8.77
CA ALA A 67 -5.77 8.39 7.97
C ALA A 67 -5.67 8.74 6.48
N GLU A 68 -4.88 7.99 5.72
CA GLU A 68 -4.71 8.21 4.29
C GLU A 68 -6.01 7.87 3.53
N ARG A 69 -6.41 8.75 2.62
CA ARG A 69 -7.61 8.63 1.78
C ARG A 69 -7.20 8.18 0.39
N VAL A 70 -7.21 6.86 0.17
CA VAL A 70 -6.94 6.24 -1.13
C VAL A 70 -8.28 5.97 -1.82
N VAL A 71 -8.45 6.37 -3.06
CA VAL A 71 -9.68 6.08 -3.81
C VAL A 71 -9.38 5.09 -4.92
N ARG A 72 -10.07 3.92 -4.90
CA ARG A 72 -10.07 3.03 -6.05
C ARG A 72 -11.11 3.53 -7.05
N ILE A 73 -10.62 4.00 -8.20
CA ILE A 73 -11.46 4.46 -9.31
C ILE A 73 -11.99 3.28 -10.13
N ASN A 74 -12.94 3.55 -11.03
CA ASN A 74 -13.38 2.56 -12.01
C ASN A 74 -12.27 2.27 -13.06
N GLY A 75 -12.34 1.10 -13.69
CA GLY A 75 -11.37 0.68 -14.71
C GLY A 75 -11.26 1.66 -15.87
N LEU A 76 -10.07 1.75 -16.46
CA LEU A 76 -9.78 2.67 -17.57
C LEU A 76 -10.48 2.32 -18.88
N ASP A 77 -11.07 1.14 -18.95
CA ASP A 77 -11.96 0.64 -20.01
C ASP A 77 -13.41 1.07 -19.87
N THR A 78 -13.77 1.72 -18.75
CA THR A 78 -15.13 2.22 -18.44
C THR A 78 -15.26 3.73 -18.75
N PRO A 79 -16.46 4.27 -18.89
CA PRO A 79 -16.65 5.72 -19.06
C PRO A 79 -16.49 6.52 -17.75
N TYR A 80 -16.29 5.88 -16.59
CA TYR A 80 -16.37 6.53 -15.27
C TYR A 80 -15.06 7.07 -14.72
N TRP A 81 -13.92 6.44 -15.05
CA TRP A 81 -12.63 6.70 -14.41
C TRP A 81 -12.19 8.16 -14.44
N ARG A 82 -12.45 8.87 -15.55
CA ARG A 82 -12.03 10.27 -15.69
C ARG A 82 -12.79 11.20 -14.75
N GLU A 83 -14.11 11.00 -14.60
CA GLU A 83 -14.93 11.75 -13.66
C GLU A 83 -14.65 11.34 -12.21
N ASP A 84 -14.26 10.09 -11.95
CA ASP A 84 -13.82 9.64 -10.63
C ASP A 84 -12.58 10.42 -10.20
N ILE A 85 -11.55 10.51 -11.06
CA ILE A 85 -10.32 11.28 -10.77
C ILE A 85 -10.68 12.73 -10.48
N ARG A 86 -11.48 13.37 -11.33
CA ARG A 86 -11.90 14.75 -11.13
C ARG A 86 -12.56 14.98 -9.77
N ALA A 87 -13.52 14.15 -9.41
CA ALA A 87 -14.21 14.25 -8.12
C ALA A 87 -13.27 14.01 -6.93
N CYS A 88 -12.36 13.04 -7.05
CA CYS A 88 -11.41 12.69 -5.99
C CYS A 88 -10.36 13.79 -5.77
N VAL A 89 -9.77 14.31 -6.84
CA VAL A 89 -8.81 15.42 -6.77
C VAL A 89 -9.48 16.66 -6.20
N ALA A 90 -10.64 17.05 -6.74
CA ALA A 90 -11.43 18.18 -6.22
C ALA A 90 -11.86 17.96 -4.76
N GLY A 91 -12.17 16.72 -4.37
CA GLY A 91 -12.56 16.33 -3.01
C GLY A 91 -11.42 16.37 -2.00
N GLY A 92 -10.18 16.23 -2.46
CA GLY A 92 -8.99 16.26 -1.60
C GLY A 92 -8.51 14.86 -1.18
N CYS A 93 -8.60 13.83 -2.05
CA CYS A 93 -7.96 12.54 -1.79
C CYS A 93 -6.43 12.66 -1.70
N ASP A 94 -5.79 11.70 -1.04
CA ASP A 94 -4.34 11.64 -0.92
C ASP A 94 -3.71 10.82 -2.06
N SER A 95 -4.42 9.79 -2.53
CA SER A 95 -3.95 8.95 -3.63
C SER A 95 -5.09 8.24 -4.37
N ILE A 96 -4.79 7.82 -5.59
CA ILE A 96 -5.69 7.08 -6.48
C ILE A 96 -5.14 5.68 -6.70
N ARG A 97 -6.00 4.65 -6.52
CA ARG A 97 -5.72 3.28 -6.91
C ARG A 97 -6.32 2.99 -8.26
N ILE A 98 -5.47 2.63 -9.21
CA ILE A 98 -5.86 2.20 -10.55
C ILE A 98 -6.16 0.70 -10.50
N PRO A 99 -7.38 0.24 -10.78
CA PRO A 99 -7.67 -1.18 -10.91
C PRO A 99 -7.14 -1.72 -12.25
N LYS A 100 -6.94 -3.03 -12.34
CA LYS A 100 -6.63 -3.77 -13.59
C LYS A 100 -5.50 -3.17 -14.41
N THR A 101 -4.46 -2.66 -13.73
CA THR A 101 -3.30 -2.08 -14.39
C THR A 101 -2.46 -3.17 -15.06
N GLU A 102 -2.19 -3.03 -16.35
CA GLU A 102 -1.43 -3.99 -17.15
C GLU A 102 -0.18 -3.40 -17.80
N HIS A 103 -0.13 -2.07 -18.00
CA HIS A 103 0.95 -1.38 -18.71
C HIS A 103 1.32 -0.05 -18.05
N ALA A 104 2.55 0.42 -18.29
CA ALA A 104 3.00 1.75 -17.91
C ALA A 104 2.07 2.87 -18.39
N GLU A 105 1.50 2.71 -19.60
CA GLU A 105 0.57 3.68 -20.19
C GLU A 105 -0.68 3.90 -19.35
N ASP A 106 -1.17 2.89 -18.64
CA ASP A 106 -2.31 3.02 -17.72
C ASP A 106 -2.00 4.02 -16.60
N VAL A 107 -0.78 3.95 -16.07
CA VAL A 107 -0.31 4.89 -15.04
C VAL A 107 -0.14 6.29 -15.61
N HIS A 108 0.49 6.43 -16.80
CA HIS A 108 0.67 7.74 -17.46
C HIS A 108 -0.66 8.45 -17.73
N ARG A 109 -1.66 7.73 -18.22
CA ARG A 109 -3.01 8.29 -18.46
C ARG A 109 -3.64 8.86 -17.18
N VAL A 110 -3.50 8.16 -16.07
CA VAL A 110 -4.02 8.61 -14.77
C VAL A 110 -3.19 9.77 -14.22
N ALA A 111 -1.86 9.71 -14.32
CA ALA A 111 -0.97 10.80 -13.90
C ALA A 111 -1.27 12.11 -14.64
N GLN A 112 -1.48 12.05 -15.95
CA GLN A 112 -1.88 13.21 -16.74
C GLN A 112 -3.22 13.78 -16.28
N ALA A 113 -4.23 12.93 -16.06
CA ALA A 113 -5.54 13.36 -15.60
C ALA A 113 -5.48 14.00 -14.20
N ILE A 114 -4.65 13.46 -13.29
CA ILE A 114 -4.41 14.05 -11.97
C ILE A 114 -3.79 15.45 -12.11
N ALA A 115 -2.74 15.61 -12.91
CA ALA A 115 -2.07 16.90 -13.10
C ALA A 115 -3.01 17.99 -13.67
N GLU A 116 -3.88 17.62 -14.63
CA GLU A 116 -4.92 18.52 -15.17
C GLU A 116 -5.90 18.98 -14.08
N ASP A 117 -6.34 18.05 -13.23
CA ASP A 117 -7.31 18.34 -12.18
C ASP A 117 -6.65 19.06 -10.97
N GLU A 118 -5.42 18.75 -10.60
CA GLU A 118 -4.66 19.50 -9.59
C GLU A 118 -4.56 20.97 -10.00
N LYS A 119 -4.18 21.23 -11.25
CA LYS A 119 -4.13 22.59 -11.81
C LYS A 119 -5.52 23.25 -11.80
N THR A 120 -6.57 22.54 -12.17
CA THR A 120 -7.94 23.06 -12.25
C THR A 120 -8.48 23.46 -10.89
N TYR A 121 -8.16 22.67 -9.85
CA TYR A 121 -8.68 22.88 -8.50
C TYR A 121 -7.68 23.57 -7.56
N GLY A 122 -6.55 24.06 -8.09
CA GLY A 122 -5.54 24.79 -7.32
C GLY A 122 -4.83 23.97 -6.26
N ARG A 123 -4.65 22.67 -6.52
CA ARG A 123 -3.84 21.79 -5.67
C ARG A 123 -2.37 21.85 -6.09
N PRO A 124 -1.43 21.61 -5.15
CA PRO A 124 -0.01 21.48 -5.50
C PRO A 124 0.21 20.37 -6.53
N GLU A 125 1.03 20.61 -7.53
CA GLU A 125 1.41 19.61 -8.52
C GLU A 125 2.11 18.41 -7.87
N GLY A 126 1.64 17.20 -8.17
CA GLY A 126 2.19 15.95 -7.64
C GLY A 126 1.82 15.68 -6.18
N GLU A 127 0.78 16.33 -5.67
CA GLU A 127 0.25 16.05 -4.33
C GLU A 127 -0.48 14.72 -4.27
N VAL A 128 -1.29 14.40 -5.30
CA VAL A 128 -2.03 13.15 -5.39
C VAL A 128 -1.15 12.04 -5.95
N LEU A 129 -0.95 11.00 -5.15
CA LEU A 129 -0.12 9.85 -5.53
C LEU A 129 -0.92 8.73 -6.21
N ILE A 130 -0.23 7.78 -6.81
CA ILE A 130 -0.80 6.64 -7.53
C ILE A 130 -0.36 5.34 -6.90
N ILE A 131 -1.27 4.37 -6.80
CA ILE A 131 -1.01 2.96 -6.56
C ILE A 131 -1.65 2.13 -7.67
N ALA A 132 -0.90 1.22 -8.29
CA ALA A 132 -1.40 0.36 -9.35
C ALA A 132 -1.80 -1.01 -8.82
N ALA A 133 -3.02 -1.48 -9.11
CA ALA A 133 -3.47 -2.81 -8.76
C ALA A 133 -3.21 -3.78 -9.90
N LEU A 134 -2.41 -4.82 -9.64
CA LEU A 134 -2.09 -5.89 -10.58
C LEU A 134 -3.06 -7.06 -10.35
N GLU A 135 -3.89 -7.34 -11.34
CA GLU A 135 -5.07 -8.19 -11.23
C GLU A 135 -5.09 -9.29 -12.30
N SER A 136 -4.07 -9.32 -13.17
CA SER A 136 -3.94 -10.28 -14.27
C SER A 136 -2.50 -10.80 -14.40
N ALA A 137 -2.33 -11.91 -15.11
CA ALA A 137 -1.02 -12.43 -15.48
C ALA A 137 -0.20 -11.40 -16.26
N ARG A 138 -0.85 -10.61 -17.14
CA ARG A 138 -0.21 -9.55 -17.90
C ARG A 138 0.35 -8.47 -16.99
N GLY A 139 -0.46 -7.95 -16.07
CA GLY A 139 -0.04 -6.92 -15.11
C GLY A 139 1.12 -7.40 -14.23
N VAL A 140 1.07 -8.65 -13.74
CA VAL A 140 2.17 -9.24 -12.94
C VAL A 140 3.45 -9.38 -13.76
N MET A 141 3.37 -9.80 -15.03
CA MET A 141 4.55 -9.91 -15.90
C MET A 141 5.16 -8.55 -16.22
N ASN A 142 4.37 -7.49 -16.31
CA ASN A 142 4.81 -6.13 -16.56
C ASN A 142 5.10 -5.32 -15.28
N ALA A 143 5.15 -5.97 -14.11
CA ALA A 143 5.24 -5.30 -12.82
C ALA A 143 6.42 -4.30 -12.72
N LEU A 144 7.59 -4.62 -13.29
CA LEU A 144 8.74 -3.72 -13.26
C LEU A 144 8.50 -2.47 -14.13
N GLU A 145 8.02 -2.65 -15.35
CA GLU A 145 7.66 -1.55 -16.26
C GLU A 145 6.64 -0.60 -15.59
N ILE A 146 5.61 -1.18 -14.95
CA ILE A 146 4.60 -0.40 -14.22
C ILE A 146 5.23 0.34 -13.04
N CYS A 147 6.10 -0.31 -12.26
CA CYS A 147 6.76 0.31 -11.11
C CYS A 147 7.66 1.50 -11.48
N GLU A 148 8.26 1.49 -12.68
CA GLU A 148 9.16 2.53 -13.18
C GLU A 148 8.47 3.59 -14.04
N SER A 149 7.14 3.50 -14.22
CA SER A 149 6.40 4.29 -15.20
C SER A 149 6.29 5.78 -14.86
N ASP A 150 6.06 6.14 -13.60
CA ASP A 150 5.78 7.53 -13.22
C ASP A 150 6.25 7.85 -11.80
N GLU A 151 6.68 9.10 -11.60
CA GLU A 151 7.10 9.58 -10.29
C GLU A 151 5.97 9.65 -9.26
N LEU A 152 4.70 9.73 -9.67
CA LEU A 152 3.55 9.72 -8.77
C LEU A 152 3.25 8.32 -8.24
N LEU A 153 3.74 7.27 -8.89
CA LEU A 153 3.53 5.90 -8.43
C LEU A 153 4.34 5.62 -7.17
N PHE A 154 3.66 5.39 -6.05
CA PHE A 154 4.32 5.03 -4.79
C PHE A 154 4.33 3.53 -4.52
N GLY A 155 3.50 2.75 -5.23
CA GLY A 155 3.43 1.32 -4.98
C GLY A 155 2.54 0.55 -5.94
N ILE A 156 2.63 -0.78 -5.81
CA ILE A 156 1.78 -1.75 -6.50
C ILE A 156 1.05 -2.63 -5.49
N ALA A 157 -0.12 -3.12 -5.84
CA ALA A 157 -0.92 -3.99 -4.99
C ALA A 157 -1.47 -5.19 -5.75
N LEU A 158 -1.42 -6.38 -5.16
CA LEU A 158 -2.05 -7.57 -5.73
C LEU A 158 -3.56 -7.53 -5.47
N SER A 159 -4.38 -7.81 -6.51
CA SER A 159 -5.81 -8.10 -6.40
C SER A 159 -6.04 -9.57 -6.72
N GLY A 160 -5.98 -10.41 -5.68
CA GLY A 160 -5.95 -11.86 -5.84
C GLY A 160 -7.21 -12.48 -6.45
N GLY A 161 -8.39 -11.85 -6.27
CA GLY A 161 -9.65 -12.36 -6.82
C GLY A 161 -9.64 -12.39 -8.34
N ASP A 162 -9.41 -11.24 -8.98
CA ASP A 162 -9.34 -11.15 -10.44
C ASP A 162 -8.09 -11.83 -10.99
N TYR A 163 -6.96 -11.76 -10.29
CA TYR A 163 -5.74 -12.47 -10.67
C TYR A 163 -5.96 -14.01 -10.77
N THR A 164 -6.59 -14.63 -9.76
CA THR A 164 -6.85 -16.07 -9.81
C THR A 164 -7.87 -16.45 -10.87
N LYS A 165 -8.85 -15.58 -11.13
CA LYS A 165 -9.79 -15.74 -12.23
C LYS A 165 -9.07 -15.72 -13.59
N ASP A 166 -8.15 -14.76 -13.80
CA ASP A 166 -7.36 -14.67 -15.02
C ASP A 166 -6.46 -15.90 -15.21
N LEU A 167 -5.86 -16.43 -14.15
CA LEU A 167 -5.11 -17.69 -14.14
C LEU A 167 -5.97 -18.95 -14.27
N GLN A 168 -7.30 -18.83 -14.38
CA GLN A 168 -8.24 -19.96 -14.44
C GLN A 168 -8.13 -20.89 -13.21
N THR A 169 -7.91 -20.32 -12.02
CA THR A 169 -7.84 -21.02 -10.73
C THR A 169 -8.72 -20.33 -9.69
N HIS A 170 -8.59 -20.70 -8.43
CA HIS A 170 -9.35 -20.12 -7.31
C HIS A 170 -8.45 -19.93 -6.10
N ILE A 171 -8.84 -19.02 -5.21
CA ILE A 171 -8.13 -18.77 -3.96
C ILE A 171 -8.29 -19.97 -3.03
N THR A 172 -7.16 -20.44 -2.49
CA THR A 172 -7.11 -21.54 -1.51
C THR A 172 -6.64 -21.03 -0.14
N GLY A 173 -6.87 -21.83 0.90
CA GLY A 173 -6.35 -21.51 2.24
C GLY A 173 -4.81 -21.56 2.35
N THR A 174 -4.13 -22.14 1.34
CA THR A 174 -2.67 -22.22 1.30
C THR A 174 -2.01 -21.03 0.62
N GLY A 175 -2.74 -20.30 -0.25
CA GLY A 175 -2.24 -19.18 -1.04
C GLY A 175 -1.16 -19.54 -2.07
N ILE A 176 -1.00 -20.85 -2.41
CA ILE A 176 0.01 -21.34 -3.36
C ILE A 176 -0.20 -20.72 -4.75
N GLU A 177 -1.43 -20.50 -5.14
CA GLU A 177 -1.83 -19.88 -6.41
C GLU A 177 -1.38 -18.42 -6.55
N LEU A 178 -1.14 -17.74 -5.43
CA LEU A 178 -0.68 -16.35 -5.39
C LEU A 178 0.85 -16.23 -5.32
N MET A 179 1.56 -17.31 -5.01
CA MET A 179 2.99 -17.26 -4.68
C MET A 179 3.83 -16.70 -5.82
N GLY A 180 3.56 -17.10 -7.07
CA GLY A 180 4.29 -16.60 -8.24
C GLY A 180 4.13 -15.08 -8.42
N ALA A 181 2.90 -14.57 -8.31
CA ALA A 181 2.64 -13.13 -8.38
C ALA A 181 3.31 -12.37 -7.21
N ARG A 182 3.16 -12.89 -5.98
CA ARG A 182 3.77 -12.29 -4.78
C ARG A 182 5.28 -12.11 -4.94
N GLN A 183 6.00 -13.15 -5.40
CA GLN A 183 7.44 -13.09 -5.62
C GLN A 183 7.82 -12.11 -6.72
N GLN A 184 7.16 -12.18 -7.88
CA GLN A 184 7.40 -11.29 -9.01
C GLN A 184 7.21 -9.81 -8.62
N MET A 185 6.11 -9.50 -7.94
CA MET A 185 5.76 -8.14 -7.53
C MET A 185 6.75 -7.58 -6.51
N ILE A 186 7.17 -8.36 -5.51
CA ILE A 186 8.17 -7.92 -4.52
C ILE A 186 9.49 -7.60 -5.20
N ILE A 187 9.96 -8.45 -6.11
CA ILE A 187 11.21 -8.23 -6.84
C ILE A 187 11.11 -6.93 -7.67
N ALA A 188 10.04 -6.75 -8.42
CA ALA A 188 9.81 -5.55 -9.24
C ALA A 188 9.74 -4.28 -8.38
N ALA A 189 8.96 -4.30 -7.30
CA ALA A 189 8.81 -3.16 -6.40
C ALA A 189 10.13 -2.77 -5.73
N ARG A 190 10.95 -3.73 -5.32
CA ARG A 190 12.26 -3.46 -4.72
C ARG A 190 13.26 -2.94 -5.73
N ALA A 191 13.23 -3.44 -6.98
CA ALA A 191 14.08 -2.93 -8.06
C ALA A 191 13.77 -1.46 -8.37
N ALA A 192 12.50 -1.08 -8.41
CA ALA A 192 12.05 0.29 -8.66
C ALA A 192 12.01 1.20 -7.41
N GLY A 193 12.20 0.66 -6.20
CA GLY A 193 12.18 1.43 -4.96
C GLY A 193 10.78 1.88 -4.50
N VAL A 194 9.71 1.19 -4.92
CA VAL A 194 8.32 1.47 -4.55
C VAL A 194 7.80 0.46 -3.52
N GLN A 195 6.65 0.76 -2.91
CA GLN A 195 5.99 -0.12 -1.95
C GLN A 195 5.20 -1.24 -2.65
N CYS A 196 5.04 -2.39 -1.96
CA CYS A 196 4.28 -3.53 -2.45
C CYS A 196 3.27 -3.99 -1.40
N PHE A 197 2.01 -4.16 -1.82
CA PHE A 197 0.91 -4.52 -0.95
C PHE A 197 0.24 -5.82 -1.39
N ASP A 198 -0.08 -6.65 -0.41
CA ASP A 198 -0.76 -7.91 -0.67
C ASP A 198 -2.29 -7.77 -0.75
N THR A 199 -2.92 -8.78 -1.30
CA THR A 199 -4.37 -8.88 -1.51
C THR A 199 -5.15 -9.06 -0.21
N VAL A 200 -6.49 -9.00 -0.30
CA VAL A 200 -7.41 -9.28 0.80
C VAL A 200 -7.45 -10.76 1.15
N TYR A 201 -7.79 -11.07 2.41
CA TYR A 201 -8.15 -12.41 2.89
C TYR A 201 -9.64 -12.46 3.14
N THR A 202 -10.37 -13.30 2.40
CA THR A 202 -11.82 -13.25 2.32
C THR A 202 -12.55 -14.11 3.35
N ASP A 203 -11.90 -15.15 3.91
CA ASP A 203 -12.52 -15.95 4.96
C ASP A 203 -12.42 -15.23 6.32
N LEU A 204 -13.46 -14.49 6.65
CA LEU A 204 -13.54 -13.74 7.90
C LEU A 204 -13.76 -14.61 9.15
N LYS A 205 -13.95 -15.90 8.99
CA LYS A 205 -14.08 -16.85 10.11
C LYS A 205 -12.74 -17.49 10.45
N ASP A 206 -11.84 -17.63 9.49
CA ASP A 206 -10.51 -18.21 9.66
C ASP A 206 -9.46 -17.14 9.99
N MET A 207 -9.48 -16.64 11.23
CA MET A 207 -8.51 -15.64 11.69
C MET A 207 -7.11 -16.23 11.93
N ASP A 208 -6.98 -17.52 12.16
CA ASP A 208 -5.69 -18.20 12.31
C ASP A 208 -5.00 -18.36 10.95
N GLY A 209 -5.75 -18.75 9.91
CA GLY A 209 -5.26 -18.73 8.53
C GLY A 209 -4.89 -17.33 8.06
N PHE A 210 -5.70 -16.33 8.40
CA PHE A 210 -5.35 -14.94 8.13
C PHE A 210 -4.02 -14.52 8.76
N ARG A 211 -3.79 -14.86 10.04
CA ARG A 211 -2.51 -14.55 10.73
C ARG A 211 -1.33 -15.19 10.01
N LYS A 212 -1.43 -16.46 9.65
CA LYS A 212 -0.37 -17.17 8.91
C LYS A 212 -0.08 -16.53 7.55
N ASP A 213 -1.13 -16.11 6.83
CA ASP A 213 -0.97 -15.43 5.55
C ASP A 213 -0.25 -14.08 5.73
N VAL A 214 -0.60 -13.30 6.77
CA VAL A 214 0.08 -12.03 7.10
C VAL A 214 1.54 -12.26 7.48
N GLU A 215 1.86 -13.28 8.29
CA GLU A 215 3.23 -13.65 8.64
C GLU A 215 4.05 -14.02 7.40
N ASN A 216 3.48 -14.80 6.49
CA ASN A 216 4.13 -15.20 5.25
C ASN A 216 4.47 -13.98 4.36
N ILE A 217 3.52 -13.08 4.12
CA ILE A 217 3.77 -11.93 3.28
C ILE A 217 4.74 -10.92 3.93
N HIS A 218 4.72 -10.80 5.25
CA HIS A 218 5.71 -10.01 5.98
C HIS A 218 7.12 -10.57 5.78
N LEU A 219 7.30 -11.89 5.90
CA LEU A 219 8.58 -12.57 5.62
C LEU A 219 9.02 -12.44 4.16
N MET A 220 8.08 -12.38 3.21
CA MET A 220 8.38 -12.13 1.80
C MET A 220 8.82 -10.68 1.54
N GLY A 221 8.60 -9.75 2.47
CA GLY A 221 9.01 -8.36 2.36
C GLY A 221 7.93 -7.39 1.86
N PHE A 222 6.65 -7.75 1.91
CA PHE A 222 5.56 -6.80 1.63
C PHE A 222 5.57 -5.63 2.63
N ASP A 223 5.06 -4.47 2.21
CA ASP A 223 4.95 -3.28 3.05
C ASP A 223 3.62 -3.23 3.83
N GLY A 224 2.62 -3.98 3.37
CA GLY A 224 1.31 -4.06 4.00
C GLY A 224 0.33 -4.96 3.25
N LYS A 225 -0.91 -4.94 3.71
CA LYS A 225 -1.98 -5.81 3.22
C LYS A 225 -3.30 -5.06 3.04
N SER A 226 -3.99 -5.36 1.94
CA SER A 226 -5.40 -4.99 1.77
C SER A 226 -6.27 -5.79 2.73
N ILE A 227 -7.23 -5.14 3.38
CA ILE A 227 -8.14 -5.76 4.35
C ILE A 227 -9.59 -5.33 4.10
N ILE A 228 -10.54 -6.17 4.50
CA ILE A 228 -11.98 -5.96 4.31
C ILE A 228 -12.79 -5.94 5.60
N ASN A 229 -12.13 -6.17 6.75
CA ASN A 229 -12.79 -6.17 8.05
C ASN A 229 -11.90 -5.52 9.12
N PRO A 230 -12.44 -4.63 9.97
CA PRO A 230 -11.66 -3.98 11.03
C PRO A 230 -10.96 -4.94 12.00
N ARG A 231 -11.50 -6.16 12.23
CA ARG A 231 -10.88 -7.19 13.08
C ARG A 231 -9.51 -7.66 12.55
N GLN A 232 -9.23 -7.45 11.27
CA GLN A 232 -7.96 -7.81 10.64
C GLN A 232 -6.84 -6.81 10.99
N ILE A 233 -7.18 -5.56 11.34
CA ILE A 233 -6.21 -4.48 11.60
C ILE A 233 -5.23 -4.82 12.73
N PRO A 234 -5.67 -5.26 13.92
CA PRO A 234 -4.74 -5.52 15.02
C PRO A 234 -3.70 -6.58 14.68
N ILE A 235 -4.10 -7.64 13.95
CA ILE A 235 -3.18 -8.73 13.56
C ILE A 235 -2.11 -8.21 12.58
N VAL A 236 -2.51 -7.45 11.57
CA VAL A 236 -1.54 -6.87 10.62
C VAL A 236 -0.61 -5.88 11.34
N HIS A 237 -1.15 -5.01 12.18
CA HIS A 237 -0.34 -4.04 12.93
C HIS A 237 0.65 -4.72 13.87
N GLU A 238 0.25 -5.79 14.57
CA GLU A 238 1.13 -6.59 15.43
C GLU A 238 2.32 -7.15 14.65
N ILE A 239 2.05 -7.78 13.48
CA ILE A 239 3.08 -8.48 12.69
C ILE A 239 4.02 -7.50 11.97
N PHE A 240 3.48 -6.40 11.44
CA PHE A 240 4.27 -5.41 10.69
C PHE A 240 4.96 -4.35 11.57
N THR A 241 4.67 -4.31 12.87
CA THR A 241 5.34 -3.38 13.78
C THR A 241 6.55 -4.06 14.41
N PRO A 242 7.76 -3.47 14.32
CA PRO A 242 8.95 -4.04 14.95
C PRO A 242 8.79 -4.23 16.46
N THR A 243 9.26 -5.38 16.96
CA THR A 243 9.28 -5.65 18.41
C THR A 243 10.37 -4.81 19.10
N GLN A 244 10.27 -4.63 20.42
CA GLN A 244 11.33 -3.96 21.18
C GLN A 244 12.70 -4.67 21.04
N LYS A 245 12.69 -5.99 20.90
CA LYS A 245 13.91 -6.77 20.66
C LYS A 245 14.54 -6.42 19.30
N ASP A 246 13.72 -6.30 18.25
CA ASP A 246 14.19 -5.93 16.92
C ASP A 246 14.73 -4.49 16.91
N ILE A 247 14.08 -3.57 17.58
CA ILE A 247 14.50 -2.17 17.71
C ILE A 247 15.85 -2.07 18.42
N ILE A 248 16.00 -2.71 19.58
CA ILE A 248 17.28 -2.72 20.35
C ILE A 248 18.41 -3.33 19.52
N PHE A 249 18.14 -4.43 18.82
CA PHE A 249 19.13 -5.05 17.94
C PHE A 249 19.51 -4.12 16.78
N ALA A 250 18.53 -3.50 16.12
CA ALA A 250 18.76 -2.56 15.03
C ALA A 250 19.60 -1.34 15.49
N GLU A 251 19.32 -0.78 16.67
CA GLU A 251 20.14 0.31 17.24
C GLU A 251 21.59 -0.11 17.48
N LYS A 252 21.81 -1.30 18.05
CA LYS A 252 23.15 -1.83 18.23
C LYS A 252 23.88 -1.96 16.90
N VAL A 253 23.21 -2.53 15.89
CA VAL A 253 23.80 -2.71 14.54
C VAL A 253 24.20 -1.36 13.94
N VAL A 254 23.32 -0.35 13.98
CA VAL A 254 23.63 0.98 13.44
C VAL A 254 24.81 1.61 14.16
N LYS A 255 24.81 1.66 15.50
CA LYS A 255 25.87 2.25 16.33
C LYS A 255 27.22 1.56 16.10
N GLU A 256 27.22 0.21 16.05
CA GLU A 256 28.46 -0.56 15.83
C GLU A 256 29.00 -0.37 14.40
N ILE A 257 28.14 -0.36 13.37
CA ILE A 257 28.58 -0.11 11.99
C ILE A 257 29.20 1.28 11.89
N ASP A 258 28.56 2.31 12.41
CA ASP A 258 29.06 3.70 12.35
C ASP A 258 30.42 3.81 13.06
N SER A 259 30.59 3.19 14.23
CA SER A 259 31.86 3.19 14.96
C SER A 259 32.97 2.40 14.27
N LYS A 260 32.66 1.21 13.73
CA LYS A 260 33.62 0.32 13.08
C LYS A 260 34.05 0.80 11.69
N LYS A 261 33.13 1.44 10.95
CA LYS A 261 33.42 2.07 9.66
C LYS A 261 34.53 3.13 9.79
N ALA A 262 34.49 3.93 10.85
CA ALA A 262 35.53 4.91 11.16
C ALA A 262 36.90 4.30 11.43
N LEU A 263 36.96 3.03 11.87
CA LEU A 263 38.16 2.27 12.15
C LEU A 263 38.62 1.36 10.98
N GLY A 264 37.91 1.38 9.83
CA GLY A 264 38.23 0.53 8.67
C GLY A 264 37.86 -0.94 8.86
N ILE A 265 37.00 -1.29 9.84
CA ILE A 265 36.60 -2.66 10.14
C ILE A 265 35.29 -2.97 9.40
N GLY A 266 35.34 -3.92 8.45
CA GLY A 266 34.19 -4.25 7.58
C GLY A 266 33.25 -5.34 8.10
N VAL A 267 33.76 -6.24 8.98
CA VAL A 267 32.99 -7.38 9.53
C VAL A 267 33.27 -7.50 11.03
N PHE A 268 32.21 -7.68 11.82
CA PHE A 268 32.28 -7.80 13.28
C PHE A 268 31.09 -8.60 13.83
N THR A 269 30.99 -8.71 15.15
CA THR A 269 29.90 -9.48 15.78
C THR A 269 29.06 -8.59 16.68
N VAL A 270 27.72 -8.69 16.54
CA VAL A 270 26.72 -8.07 17.43
C VAL A 270 25.84 -9.18 18.00
N ASP A 271 25.76 -9.28 19.33
CA ASP A 271 24.99 -10.30 20.05
C ASP A 271 25.20 -11.73 19.49
N GLY A 272 26.48 -12.08 19.13
CA GLY A 272 26.86 -13.38 18.59
C GLY A 272 26.55 -13.61 17.10
N LYS A 273 26.00 -12.62 16.39
CA LYS A 273 25.73 -12.69 14.95
C LYS A 273 26.79 -11.92 14.17
N MET A 274 27.29 -12.50 13.08
CA MET A 274 28.16 -11.80 12.14
C MET A 274 27.39 -10.68 11.46
N ILE A 275 27.94 -9.48 11.47
CA ILE A 275 27.37 -8.26 10.89
C ILE A 275 28.40 -7.61 9.97
N ASP A 276 27.95 -7.11 8.84
CA ASP A 276 28.69 -6.27 7.91
C ASP A 276 27.83 -5.07 7.47
N ILE A 277 28.34 -4.28 6.53
CA ILE A 277 27.67 -3.07 6.03
C ILE A 277 26.29 -3.35 5.40
N ALA A 278 26.06 -4.56 4.88
CA ALA A 278 24.77 -4.92 4.25
C ALA A 278 23.60 -4.93 5.25
N PHE A 279 23.88 -5.06 6.55
CA PHE A 279 22.85 -5.00 7.61
C PHE A 279 22.41 -3.58 7.95
N TYR A 280 23.14 -2.54 7.51
CA TYR A 280 22.90 -1.16 7.91
C TYR A 280 21.53 -0.65 7.48
N ASP A 281 21.19 -0.80 6.20
CA ASP A 281 19.93 -0.32 5.65
C ASP A 281 18.73 -1.06 6.23
N GLY A 282 18.87 -2.37 6.47
CA GLY A 282 17.84 -3.17 7.14
C GLY A 282 17.59 -2.71 8.58
N ALA A 283 18.65 -2.42 9.33
CA ALA A 283 18.56 -1.92 10.69
C ALA A 283 17.93 -0.51 10.73
N LYS A 284 18.33 0.39 9.84
CA LYS A 284 17.70 1.71 9.69
C LYS A 284 16.22 1.60 9.36
N ARG A 285 15.86 0.74 8.39
CA ARG A 285 14.45 0.51 8.05
C ARG A 285 13.64 0.04 9.26
N THR A 286 14.19 -0.84 10.10
CA THR A 286 13.52 -1.28 11.35
C THR A 286 13.27 -0.10 12.29
N ILE A 287 14.25 0.77 12.48
CA ILE A 287 14.12 1.98 13.31
C ILE A 287 13.07 2.93 12.73
N ASP A 288 13.10 3.18 11.41
CA ASP A 288 12.15 4.05 10.74
C ASP A 288 10.71 3.53 10.85
N LEU A 289 10.51 2.22 10.68
CA LEU A 289 9.22 1.58 10.90
C LEU A 289 8.74 1.72 12.35
N ALA A 290 9.64 1.57 13.32
CA ALA A 290 9.32 1.73 14.74
C ALA A 290 8.92 3.18 15.06
N LYS A 291 9.61 4.18 14.48
CA LYS A 291 9.27 5.60 14.59
C LYS A 291 7.90 5.89 13.97
N ALA A 292 7.67 5.45 12.74
CA ALA A 292 6.41 5.63 12.03
C ALA A 292 5.23 4.94 12.72
N SER A 293 5.49 3.81 13.41
CA SER A 293 4.48 3.08 14.19
C SER A 293 4.26 3.66 15.61
N GLY A 294 5.03 4.67 16.02
CA GLY A 294 4.94 5.29 17.34
C GLY A 294 5.43 4.43 18.50
N VAL A 295 6.21 3.37 18.25
CA VAL A 295 6.73 2.45 19.26
C VAL A 295 8.21 2.66 19.59
N TYR A 296 8.89 3.56 18.88
CA TYR A 296 10.29 3.87 19.09
C TYR A 296 10.49 4.72 20.36
N LYS A 297 11.45 4.32 21.19
CA LYS A 297 11.82 5.01 22.44
C LYS A 297 13.32 5.26 22.57
N GLY A 298 14.08 5.04 21.49
CA GLY A 298 15.52 5.20 21.49
C GLY A 298 15.98 6.59 21.07
N ASP A 299 17.30 6.74 20.88
CA ASP A 299 18.00 8.02 20.65
C ASP A 299 18.54 8.19 19.23
N LEU A 300 18.29 7.26 18.29
CA LEU A 300 18.76 7.33 16.89
C LEU A 300 17.76 7.98 15.95
#